data_ea45cb4032d9b09db06113ec4abb1336
#
_entry.id   ea45cb4032d9b09db06113ec4abb1336
#
_cell.length_a   1.000
_cell.length_b   1.000
_cell.length_c   1.000
_cell.angle_alpha   90.00
_cell.angle_beta   90.00
_cell.angle_gamma   90.00
#
_symmetry.space_group_name_H-M   'P 1'
#
loop_
_entity.id
_entity.type
_entity.pdbx_description
1 polymer ?
#
loop_
_entity_poly.entity_id
_entity_poly.type
_entity_poly.pdbx_seq_one_letter_code
_entity_poly.pdbx_strand_id
1 'polypeptide(L)'
;MALPERHYRGDIVVMVDWTATNGVGVTYTNFCGATSVSLSLDNAVQEETVADCDDWSLPPQNVAEYGAQTWNISINATLAKQNRDLILRAAADQRLLPVRIHITDAPVGQIEYIDGALILPSMTIDNIGNTDKQAVTLTITGRFANGVEFTNAVA
;
A
#
# COMPACT_ATOMS: atom_id res chain seq x y z
N MET A 1 -9.19 -10.39 -32.72
CA MET A 1 -8.48 -10.59 -31.43
C MET A 1 -8.59 -9.31 -30.61
N ALA A 2 -9.19 -9.40 -29.44
CA ALA A 2 -9.29 -8.25 -28.55
C ALA A 2 -8.00 -8.13 -27.73
N LEU A 3 -7.42 -6.92 -27.69
CA LEU A 3 -6.27 -6.65 -26.84
C LEU A 3 -6.75 -6.34 -25.42
N PRO A 4 -5.98 -6.71 -24.38
CA PRO A 4 -6.36 -6.40 -23.02
C PRO A 4 -6.34 -4.87 -22.78
N GLU A 5 -7.36 -4.40 -22.08
CA GLU A 5 -7.36 -3.02 -21.60
C GLU A 5 -6.32 -2.88 -20.48
N ARG A 6 -5.63 -1.77 -20.47
CA ARG A 6 -4.53 -1.51 -19.52
C ARG A 6 -4.87 -0.31 -18.65
N HIS A 7 -4.46 -0.39 -17.40
CA HIS A 7 -4.45 0.79 -16.55
C HIS A 7 -3.26 1.68 -16.91
N TYR A 8 -3.51 2.94 -17.03
CA TYR A 8 -2.50 3.96 -17.28
C TYR A 8 -2.26 4.78 -16.02
N ARG A 9 -1.20 5.54 -16.04
CA ARG A 9 -0.90 6.50 -14.98
C ARG A 9 -2.05 7.50 -14.86
N GLY A 10 -2.60 7.66 -13.67
CA GLY A 10 -3.78 8.48 -13.41
C GLY A 10 -5.07 7.71 -13.25
N ASP A 11 -5.14 6.49 -13.75
CA ASP A 11 -6.29 5.61 -13.52
C ASP A 11 -6.32 5.09 -12.08
N ILE A 12 -5.15 5.01 -11.45
CA ILE A 12 -5.01 4.62 -10.05
C ILE A 12 -4.21 5.72 -9.35
N VAL A 13 -4.78 6.29 -8.30
CA VAL A 13 -4.17 7.38 -7.54
C VAL A 13 -4.08 7.02 -6.06
N VAL A 14 -3.07 7.56 -5.40
CA VAL A 14 -2.89 7.41 -3.96
C VAL A 14 -3.36 8.67 -3.26
N MET A 15 -4.22 8.49 -2.27
CA MET A 15 -4.77 9.56 -1.46
C MET A 15 -4.42 9.33 0.00
N VAL A 16 -4.18 10.38 0.73
CA VAL A 16 -3.75 10.34 2.12
C VAL A 16 -4.55 11.33 2.94
N ASP A 17 -4.88 10.97 4.17
CA ASP A 17 -5.37 11.92 5.15
C ASP A 17 -4.25 12.28 6.13
N TRP A 18 -3.80 13.51 6.04
CA TRP A 18 -2.72 14.02 6.88
C TRP A 18 -3.16 14.40 8.29
N THR A 19 -4.47 14.60 8.52
CA THR A 19 -4.99 15.19 9.73
C THR A 19 -5.71 14.22 10.65
N ALA A 20 -6.27 13.13 10.12
CA ALA A 20 -7.02 12.19 10.93
C ALA A 20 -6.11 11.38 11.84
N THR A 21 -6.53 11.21 13.07
CA THR A 21 -5.98 10.29 14.03
C THR A 21 -6.93 9.12 14.22
N ASN A 22 -6.43 7.89 14.10
CA ASN A 22 -7.21 6.67 14.35
C ASN A 22 -8.45 6.51 13.45
N GLY A 23 -8.42 7.10 12.26
CA GLY A 23 -9.46 6.89 11.26
C GLY A 23 -10.79 7.61 11.51
N VAL A 24 -10.87 8.52 12.46
CA VAL A 24 -12.08 9.29 12.74
C VAL A 24 -12.04 10.61 11.96
N GLY A 25 -13.11 10.88 11.20
CA GLY A 25 -13.22 12.10 10.42
C GLY A 25 -12.26 12.18 9.24
N VAL A 26 -12.04 11.06 8.56
CA VAL A 26 -11.03 10.94 7.49
C VAL A 26 -11.45 11.73 6.25
N THR A 27 -10.57 12.61 5.79
CA THR A 27 -10.71 13.34 4.53
C THR A 27 -9.47 13.07 3.68
N TYR A 28 -9.64 12.34 2.59
CA TYR A 28 -8.53 11.96 1.73
C TYR A 28 -8.22 13.05 0.71
N THR A 29 -6.93 13.35 0.57
CA THR A 29 -6.40 14.26 -0.45
C THR A 29 -5.32 13.55 -1.27
N ASN A 30 -5.10 13.97 -2.51
CA ASN A 30 -4.08 13.37 -3.35
C ASN A 30 -2.69 13.57 -2.75
N PHE A 31 -1.83 12.56 -2.87
CA PHE A 31 -0.45 12.66 -2.45
C PHE A 31 0.33 13.52 -3.46
N CYS A 32 0.62 14.75 -3.06
CA CYS A 32 1.31 15.71 -3.91
C CYS A 32 2.78 15.34 -4.10
N GLY A 33 3.21 15.28 -5.34
CA GLY A 33 4.61 15.02 -5.69
C GLY A 33 4.98 13.56 -5.87
N ALA A 34 4.05 12.64 -5.71
CA ALA A 34 4.33 11.22 -5.92
C ALA A 34 4.70 10.94 -7.38
N THR A 35 5.83 10.26 -7.59
CA THR A 35 6.32 9.90 -8.92
C THR A 35 6.07 8.43 -9.25
N SER A 36 6.20 7.55 -8.27
CA SER A 36 5.86 6.14 -8.43
C SER A 36 5.39 5.55 -7.11
N VAL A 37 4.42 4.64 -7.20
CA VAL A 37 3.86 3.95 -6.05
C VAL A 37 3.77 2.47 -6.37
N SER A 38 4.22 1.63 -5.45
CA SER A 38 4.10 0.18 -5.54
C SER A 38 3.34 -0.36 -4.35
N LEU A 39 2.34 -1.16 -4.61
CA LEU A 39 1.59 -1.90 -3.59
C LEU A 39 1.94 -3.38 -3.73
N SER A 40 2.31 -4.01 -2.63
CA SER A 40 2.60 -5.44 -2.63
C SER A 40 1.81 -6.16 -1.55
N LEU A 41 1.37 -7.36 -1.89
CA LEU A 41 0.69 -8.27 -1.00
C LEU A 41 1.56 -9.52 -0.83
N ASP A 42 1.81 -9.88 0.41
CA ASP A 42 2.54 -11.08 0.75
C ASP A 42 1.66 -11.97 1.62
N ASN A 43 1.37 -13.17 1.10
CA ASN A 43 0.64 -14.21 1.83
C ASN A 43 1.64 -15.25 2.29
N ALA A 44 1.81 -15.38 3.59
CA ALA A 44 2.61 -16.46 4.15
C ALA A 44 1.94 -17.81 3.85
N VAL A 45 2.74 -18.81 3.55
CA VAL A 45 2.26 -20.17 3.30
C VAL A 45 2.81 -21.06 4.41
N GLN A 46 1.93 -21.80 5.04
CA GLN A 46 2.30 -22.81 6.03
C GLN A 46 2.18 -24.18 5.37
N GLU A 47 3.22 -24.97 5.49
CA GLU A 47 3.28 -26.30 4.90
C GLU A 47 3.43 -27.36 5.99
N GLU A 48 2.75 -28.49 5.81
CA GLU A 48 2.81 -29.63 6.70
C GLU A 48 2.87 -30.91 5.87
N THR A 49 3.69 -31.84 6.28
CA THR A 49 3.78 -33.15 5.64
C THR A 49 2.88 -34.11 6.37
N VAL A 50 1.91 -34.67 5.64
CA VAL A 50 0.87 -35.55 6.22
C VAL A 50 0.96 -36.93 5.54
N ALA A 51 0.93 -37.98 6.37
CA ALA A 51 0.86 -39.35 5.87
C ALA A 51 -0.58 -39.72 5.50
N ASP A 52 -0.72 -40.64 4.56
CA ASP A 52 -2.02 -41.20 4.19
C ASP A 52 -2.65 -41.91 5.39
N CYS A 53 -3.93 -41.67 5.66
CA CYS A 53 -4.64 -42.27 6.78
C CYS A 53 -4.91 -43.77 6.58
N ASP A 54 -5.08 -44.21 5.35
CA ASP A 54 -5.46 -45.55 5.00
C ASP A 54 -4.28 -46.45 4.68
N ASP A 55 -3.22 -45.89 4.10
CA ASP A 55 -2.05 -46.62 3.67
C ASP A 55 -0.75 -45.89 4.00
N TRP A 56 -0.08 -46.32 5.06
CA TRP A 56 1.18 -45.73 5.54
C TRP A 56 2.36 -46.04 4.63
N SER A 57 2.23 -46.95 3.66
CA SER A 57 3.27 -47.26 2.70
C SER A 57 3.38 -46.23 1.58
N LEU A 58 2.34 -45.42 1.40
CA LEU A 58 2.33 -44.33 0.43
C LEU A 58 3.25 -43.18 0.87
N PRO A 59 3.90 -42.46 -0.05
CA PRO A 59 4.71 -41.32 0.28
C PRO A 59 3.86 -40.24 0.97
N PRO A 60 4.37 -39.59 2.05
CA PRO A 60 3.67 -38.49 2.68
C PRO A 60 3.44 -37.35 1.69
N GLN A 61 2.30 -36.67 1.81
CA GLN A 61 1.96 -35.52 0.97
C GLN A 61 2.17 -34.23 1.72
N ASN A 62 2.60 -33.22 0.99
CA ASN A 62 2.75 -31.88 1.52
C ASN A 62 1.44 -31.11 1.38
N VAL A 63 0.89 -30.64 2.51
CA VAL A 63 -0.33 -29.86 2.54
C VAL A 63 0.05 -28.42 2.84
N ALA A 64 -0.41 -27.49 1.98
CA ALA A 64 -0.12 -26.07 2.11
C ALA A 64 -1.39 -25.31 2.48
N GLU A 65 -1.28 -24.38 3.43
CA GLU A 65 -2.35 -23.50 3.85
C GLU A 65 -1.84 -22.05 3.87
N TYR A 66 -2.76 -21.11 3.71
CA TYR A 66 -2.43 -19.70 3.86
C TYR A 66 -2.19 -19.33 5.32
N GLY A 67 -1.13 -18.61 5.59
CA GLY A 67 -0.82 -18.05 6.89
C GLY A 67 -1.16 -16.55 6.97
N ALA A 68 -0.28 -15.78 7.60
CA ALA A 68 -0.46 -14.35 7.77
C ALA A 68 -0.38 -13.61 6.44
N GLN A 69 -1.19 -12.56 6.29
CA GLN A 69 -1.20 -11.69 5.13
C GLN A 69 -0.60 -10.33 5.50
N THR A 70 0.29 -9.84 4.65
CA THR A 70 0.96 -8.56 4.85
C THR A 70 0.83 -7.70 3.60
N TRP A 71 0.36 -6.48 3.78
CA TRP A 71 0.28 -5.47 2.73
C TRP A 71 1.35 -4.41 2.95
N ASN A 72 2.14 -4.13 1.93
CA ASN A 72 3.19 -3.14 1.96
C ASN A 72 3.01 -2.13 0.82
N ILE A 73 3.41 -0.90 1.06
CA ILE A 73 3.41 0.15 0.05
C ILE A 73 4.77 0.82 0.02
N SER A 74 5.25 1.13 -1.18
CA SER A 74 6.45 1.91 -1.40
C SER A 74 6.12 3.11 -2.27
N ILE A 75 6.45 4.30 -1.81
CA ILE A 75 6.15 5.55 -2.50
C ILE A 75 7.46 6.29 -2.76
N ASN A 76 7.73 6.59 -4.02
CA ASN A 76 8.78 7.50 -4.42
C ASN A 76 8.16 8.83 -4.82
N ALA A 77 8.68 9.92 -4.29
CA ALA A 77 8.11 11.23 -4.49
C ALA A 77 9.19 12.30 -4.56
N THR A 78 8.86 13.43 -5.19
CA THR A 78 9.56 14.69 -4.98
C THR A 78 8.98 15.34 -3.74
N LEU A 79 9.84 15.81 -2.83
CA LEU A 79 9.37 16.42 -1.59
C LEU A 79 8.70 17.76 -1.89
N ALA A 80 7.37 17.77 -1.82
CA ALA A 80 6.57 18.96 -2.07
C ALA A 80 6.47 19.81 -0.81
N LYS A 81 6.54 21.13 -0.98
CA LYS A 81 6.42 22.06 0.16
C LYS A 81 5.07 21.97 0.86
N GLN A 82 4.02 21.62 0.12
CA GLN A 82 2.66 21.54 0.64
C GLN A 82 2.48 20.48 1.73
N ASN A 83 3.15 19.35 1.60
CA ASN A 83 2.98 18.23 2.52
C ASN A 83 4.25 17.87 3.31
N ARG A 84 5.33 18.62 3.14
CA ARG A 84 6.62 18.36 3.82
C ARG A 84 6.47 18.27 5.33
N ASP A 85 5.86 19.27 5.93
CA ASP A 85 5.71 19.35 7.38
C ASP A 85 4.79 18.23 7.89
N LEU A 86 3.72 17.96 7.18
CA LEU A 86 2.73 16.97 7.57
C LEU A 86 3.31 15.56 7.57
N ILE A 87 4.08 15.20 6.52
CA ILE A 87 4.67 13.87 6.43
C ILE A 87 5.79 13.66 7.45
N LEU A 88 6.62 14.68 7.70
CA LEU A 88 7.67 14.61 8.69
C LEU A 88 7.10 14.43 10.10
N ARG A 89 6.04 15.15 10.42
CA ARG A 89 5.35 15.02 11.71
C ARG A 89 4.69 13.64 11.86
N ALA A 90 4.03 13.16 10.83
CA ALA A 90 3.39 11.84 10.86
C ALA A 90 4.41 10.72 11.09
N ALA A 91 5.57 10.79 10.46
CA ALA A 91 6.63 9.81 10.64
C ALA A 91 7.31 9.93 12.00
N ALA A 92 7.64 11.15 12.44
CA ALA A 92 8.34 11.38 13.70
C ALA A 92 7.45 11.07 14.91
N ASP A 93 6.16 11.37 14.84
CA ASP A 93 5.20 11.11 15.92
C ASP A 93 4.68 9.68 15.91
N GLN A 94 5.10 8.86 14.97
CA GLN A 94 4.68 7.46 14.83
C GLN A 94 3.16 7.30 14.73
N ARG A 95 2.52 8.20 13.99
CA ARG A 95 1.06 8.17 13.78
C ARG A 95 0.69 7.17 12.69
N LEU A 96 -0.46 6.53 12.87
CA LEU A 96 -1.09 5.78 11.79
C LEU A 96 -1.61 6.77 10.74
N LEU A 97 -1.20 6.56 9.50
CA LEU A 97 -1.57 7.43 8.39
C LEU A 97 -2.63 6.74 7.54
N PRO A 98 -3.88 7.24 7.51
CA PRO A 98 -4.89 6.69 6.62
C PRO A 98 -4.51 6.92 5.16
N VAL A 99 -4.50 5.84 4.38
CA VAL A 99 -4.15 5.87 2.96
C VAL A 99 -5.26 5.20 2.17
N ARG A 100 -5.61 5.81 1.05
CA ARG A 100 -6.59 5.26 0.11
C ARG A 100 -5.95 5.16 -1.27
N ILE A 101 -6.11 3.99 -1.88
CA ILE A 101 -5.78 3.80 -3.30
C ILE A 101 -7.09 3.82 -4.06
N HIS A 102 -7.25 4.80 -4.93
CA HIS A 102 -8.47 5.01 -5.71
C HIS A 102 -8.27 4.56 -7.15
N ILE A 103 -9.07 3.60 -7.59
CA ILE A 103 -9.14 3.15 -8.96
C ILE A 103 -10.26 3.96 -9.63
N THR A 104 -9.90 4.97 -10.40
CA THR A 104 -10.85 5.98 -10.90
C THR A 104 -11.81 5.46 -11.96
N ASP A 105 -11.44 4.40 -12.66
CA ASP A 105 -12.22 3.83 -13.76
C ASP A 105 -12.94 2.53 -13.38
N ALA A 106 -13.08 2.24 -12.10
CA ALA A 106 -13.69 1.00 -11.64
C ALA A 106 -15.18 0.93 -12.03
N PRO A 107 -15.60 -0.14 -12.74
CA PRO A 107 -17.02 -0.37 -13.02
C PRO A 107 -17.81 -0.63 -11.75
N VAL A 108 -19.12 -0.37 -11.79
CA VAL A 108 -20.04 -0.66 -10.68
C VAL A 108 -19.93 -2.13 -10.26
N GLY A 109 -19.78 -2.37 -8.96
CA GLY A 109 -19.66 -3.71 -8.39
C GLY A 109 -18.22 -4.22 -8.30
N GLN A 110 -17.25 -3.50 -8.87
CA GLN A 110 -15.84 -3.83 -8.73
C GLN A 110 -15.16 -2.94 -7.68
N ILE A 111 -13.98 -3.34 -7.24
CA ILE A 111 -13.24 -2.62 -6.21
C ILE A 111 -12.83 -1.24 -6.74
N GLU A 112 -13.29 -0.19 -6.07
CA GLU A 112 -12.93 1.20 -6.38
C GLU A 112 -11.88 1.74 -5.42
N TYR A 113 -11.99 1.44 -4.12
CA TYR A 113 -11.10 1.94 -3.09
C TYR A 113 -10.43 0.80 -2.34
N ILE A 114 -9.15 0.98 -2.06
CA ILE A 114 -8.37 0.13 -1.16
C ILE A 114 -7.91 1.02 -0.02
N ASP A 115 -8.50 0.86 1.16
CA ASP A 115 -8.26 1.72 2.31
C ASP A 115 -7.49 0.98 3.39
N GLY A 116 -6.62 1.68 4.08
CA GLY A 116 -5.88 1.11 5.20
C GLY A 116 -5.16 2.16 6.01
N ALA A 117 -4.72 1.77 7.21
CA ALA A 117 -3.90 2.60 8.07
C ALA A 117 -2.44 2.19 7.93
N LEU A 118 -1.58 3.13 7.57
CA LEU A 118 -0.19 2.87 7.24
C LEU A 118 0.72 3.19 8.41
N ILE A 119 1.59 2.24 8.75
CA ILE A 119 2.75 2.45 9.61
C ILE A 119 3.93 2.79 8.71
N LEU A 120 4.70 3.82 9.07
CA LEU A 120 5.86 4.27 8.32
C LEU A 120 7.15 3.80 9.01
N PRO A 121 7.61 2.57 8.76
CA PRO A 121 8.83 2.06 9.39
C PRO A 121 10.10 2.70 8.84
N SER A 122 10.06 3.21 7.62
CA SER A 122 11.22 3.79 6.97
C SER A 122 10.83 4.95 6.05
N MET A 123 11.54 6.05 6.18
CA MET A 123 11.43 7.20 5.30
C MET A 123 12.83 7.72 5.02
N THR A 124 13.14 7.92 3.75
CA THR A 124 14.44 8.42 3.31
C THR A 124 14.26 9.70 2.53
N ILE A 125 14.99 10.74 2.88
CA ILE A 125 15.03 12.01 2.16
C ILE A 125 16.43 12.16 1.58
N ASP A 126 16.51 12.21 0.25
CA ASP A 126 17.77 12.29 -0.49
C ASP A 126 17.97 13.66 -1.13
N ASN A 127 19.21 13.95 -1.51
CA ASN A 127 19.66 15.20 -2.13
C ASN A 127 19.58 16.43 -1.21
N ILE A 128 19.69 16.21 0.09
CA ILE A 128 19.76 17.29 1.07
C ILE A 128 21.13 17.96 0.97
N GLY A 129 21.14 19.30 0.89
CA GLY A 129 22.38 20.06 0.85
C GLY A 129 23.15 19.96 -0.45
N ASN A 130 22.52 19.48 -1.52
CA ASN A 130 23.14 19.40 -2.83
C ASN A 130 23.36 20.82 -3.41
N THR A 131 24.56 21.07 -3.93
CA THR A 131 24.90 22.35 -4.56
C THR A 131 24.28 22.50 -5.94
N ASP A 132 24.00 21.41 -6.64
CA ASP A 132 23.23 21.42 -7.88
C ASP A 132 21.75 21.58 -7.54
N LYS A 133 21.04 22.43 -8.29
CA LYS A 133 19.62 22.70 -8.03
C LYS A 133 18.72 21.49 -8.38
N GLN A 134 18.95 20.36 -7.73
CA GLN A 134 18.13 19.18 -7.90
C GLN A 134 17.00 19.15 -6.86
N ALA A 135 15.88 18.58 -7.24
CA ALA A 135 14.78 18.39 -6.32
C ALA A 135 15.15 17.41 -5.20
N VAL A 136 14.71 17.69 -4.00
CA VAL A 136 14.81 16.75 -2.89
C VAL A 136 13.82 15.63 -3.11
N THR A 137 14.29 14.39 -3.03
CA THR A 137 13.46 13.21 -3.23
C THR A 137 13.12 12.54 -1.91
N LEU A 138 11.95 11.92 -1.88
CA LEU A 138 11.41 11.24 -0.71
C LEU A 138 11.08 9.80 -1.09
N THR A 139 11.55 8.86 -0.29
CA THR A 139 11.19 7.44 -0.41
C THR A 139 10.54 7.00 0.89
N ILE A 140 9.31 6.52 0.80
CA ILE A 140 8.57 6.00 1.94
C ILE A 140 8.34 4.51 1.73
N THR A 141 8.68 3.72 2.73
CA THR A 141 8.29 2.32 2.82
C THR A 141 7.30 2.19 3.95
N GLY A 142 6.11 1.70 3.66
CA GLY A 142 5.05 1.59 4.63
C GLY A 142 4.45 0.19 4.69
N ARG A 143 3.84 -0.11 5.82
CA ARG A 143 3.13 -1.35 6.05
C ARG A 143 1.76 -1.05 6.61
N PHE A 144 0.72 -1.71 6.10
CA PHE A 144 -0.63 -1.55 6.64
C PHE A 144 -0.76 -2.29 7.97
N ALA A 145 -1.22 -1.56 8.99
CA ALA A 145 -1.24 -2.06 10.38
C ALA A 145 -2.23 -3.20 10.58
N ASN A 146 -3.42 -3.09 9.97
CA ASN A 146 -4.54 -4.01 10.19
C ASN A 146 -5.09 -4.58 8.88
N GLY A 147 -4.24 -4.68 7.84
CA GLY A 147 -4.68 -5.06 6.52
C GLY A 147 -5.40 -3.93 5.79
N VAL A 148 -6.16 -4.29 4.78
CA VAL A 148 -6.86 -3.31 3.92
C VAL A 148 -8.34 -3.66 3.85
N GLU A 149 -9.15 -2.62 3.59
CA GLU A 149 -10.57 -2.76 3.30
C GLU A 149 -10.83 -2.41 1.83
N PHE A 150 -11.70 -3.17 1.20
CA PHE A 150 -12.13 -2.93 -0.16
C PHE A 150 -13.52 -2.31 -0.18
N THR A 151 -13.68 -1.26 -0.98
CA THR A 151 -14.98 -0.64 -1.22
C THR A 151 -15.29 -0.72 -2.71
N ASN A 152 -16.46 -1.29 -3.03
CA ASN A 152 -16.88 -1.43 -4.43
C ASN A 152 -17.49 -0.13 -4.95
N ALA A 153 -17.31 0.10 -6.25
CA ALA A 153 -17.94 1.21 -6.94
C ALA A 153 -19.47 1.06 -6.91
N VAL A 154 -20.16 2.16 -6.64
CA VAL A 154 -21.62 2.23 -6.62
C VAL A 154 -22.14 3.16 -7.73
N ALA A 155 -23.35 2.88 -8.15
CA ALA A 155 -23.99 3.67 -9.21
C ALA A 155 -24.33 5.09 -8.72
#